data_d978993267c3c5c2fa89ffe8baa10d72
#
_entry.id   d978993267c3c5c2fa89ffe8baa10d72
#
_cell.length_a   1.000
_cell.length_b   1.000
_cell.length_c   1.000
_cell.angle_alpha   90.00
_cell.angle_beta   90.00
_cell.angle_gamma   90.00
#
_symmetry.space_group_name_H-M   'P 1'
#
loop_
_entity.id
_entity.type
_entity.pdbx_description
1 polymer ?
#
loop_
_entity_poly.entity_id
_entity_poly.type
_entity_poly.pdbx_seq_one_letter_code
_entity_poly.pdbx_strand_id
1 'polypeptide(L)'
;HPYKGPDSTELGKPLKIMTHPLRSDIPIFIGAEGPKNVAQTCEIADGWLPLYYSPYRQDVYSEVISNRKDSFEIPLNMIVNVTDDIETGLLPIKMSIALYIGGMGAKGKNFHTELMSRMGFEAEAKRIQDLFLEGKREEAIASVPSDFCDEISLVGSADRIRDRLQAFEDSPITMLNISARTPDELR
;
A
#
# COMPACT_ATOMS: atom_id res chain seq x y z
N HIS A 1 9.59 -3.29 -30.43
CA HIS A 1 9.47 -4.47 -31.24
C HIS A 1 8.02 -4.64 -31.72
N PRO A 2 7.79 -5.19 -32.95
CA PRO A 2 6.44 -5.52 -33.39
C PRO A 2 5.83 -6.59 -32.48
N TYR A 3 4.53 -6.48 -32.19
CA TYR A 3 3.80 -7.52 -31.51
C TYR A 3 3.72 -8.78 -32.37
N LYS A 4 4.07 -9.92 -31.76
CA LYS A 4 4.07 -11.25 -32.41
C LYS A 4 3.17 -12.26 -31.66
N GLY A 5 2.19 -11.79 -30.90
CA GLY A 5 1.25 -12.64 -30.18
C GLY A 5 0.21 -13.29 -31.10
N PRO A 6 -0.70 -14.12 -30.53
CA PRO A 6 -1.65 -14.95 -31.30
C PRO A 6 -2.55 -14.18 -32.26
N ASP A 7 -2.86 -12.91 -31.94
CA ASP A 7 -3.74 -12.04 -32.74
C ASP A 7 -2.94 -11.08 -33.65
N SER A 8 -1.64 -11.32 -33.84
CA SER A 8 -0.78 -10.48 -34.65
C SER A 8 -1.17 -10.61 -36.14
N THR A 9 -1.29 -9.48 -36.83
CA THR A 9 -1.46 -9.44 -38.29
C THR A 9 -0.17 -9.73 -39.05
N GLU A 10 0.96 -9.96 -38.34
CA GLU A 10 2.32 -10.13 -38.88
C GLU A 10 2.82 -8.99 -39.78
N LEU A 11 2.03 -7.95 -40.00
CA LEU A 11 2.42 -6.74 -40.74
C LEU A 11 3.39 -5.84 -39.98
N GLY A 12 3.80 -6.27 -38.80
CA GLY A 12 4.59 -5.69 -37.75
C GLY A 12 5.55 -4.57 -38.07
N LYS A 13 5.05 -3.35 -38.16
CA LYS A 13 5.90 -2.16 -38.00
C LYS A 13 5.85 -1.70 -36.54
N PRO A 14 7.00 -1.45 -35.90
CA PRO A 14 7.00 -0.80 -34.58
C PRO A 14 6.33 0.57 -34.72
N LEU A 15 5.55 0.92 -33.67
CA LEU A 15 5.01 2.27 -33.57
C LEU A 15 6.17 3.28 -33.51
N LYS A 16 6.09 4.31 -34.32
CA LYS A 16 7.01 5.45 -34.30
C LYS A 16 6.34 6.59 -33.56
N ILE A 17 6.97 7.02 -32.46
CA ILE A 17 6.54 8.21 -31.77
C ILE A 17 7.17 9.43 -32.43
N MET A 18 6.37 10.49 -32.64
CA MET A 18 6.86 11.77 -33.20
C MET A 18 7.55 12.62 -32.12
N THR A 19 7.32 12.33 -30.85
CA THR A 19 7.99 12.98 -29.72
C THR A 19 9.33 12.30 -29.44
N HIS A 20 10.32 13.11 -29.11
CA HIS A 20 11.65 12.64 -28.69
C HIS A 20 11.73 12.74 -27.18
N PRO A 21 11.63 11.63 -26.45
CA PRO A 21 11.76 11.66 -24.98
C PRO A 21 13.17 12.12 -24.58
N LEU A 22 13.26 12.85 -23.47
CA LEU A 22 14.54 13.31 -22.92
C LEU A 22 15.43 12.17 -22.41
N ARG A 23 14.83 11.02 -22.11
CA ARG A 23 15.51 9.80 -21.64
C ARG A 23 14.83 8.56 -22.20
N SER A 24 15.59 7.48 -22.36
CA SER A 24 15.09 6.18 -22.81
C SER A 24 14.40 5.38 -21.71
N ASP A 25 14.82 5.62 -20.47
CA ASP A 25 14.42 4.81 -19.32
C ASP A 25 13.63 5.66 -18.34
N ILE A 26 12.41 5.21 -18.04
CA ILE A 26 11.51 5.82 -17.05
C ILE A 26 11.29 4.78 -15.97
N PRO A 27 11.65 5.06 -14.70
CA PRO A 27 11.36 4.14 -13.60
C PRO A 27 9.84 3.88 -13.48
N ILE A 28 9.47 2.61 -13.38
CA ILE A 28 8.08 2.17 -13.29
C ILE A 28 7.86 1.51 -11.93
N PHE A 29 6.92 2.07 -11.17
CA PHE A 29 6.51 1.56 -9.88
C PHE A 29 5.10 0.98 -9.99
N ILE A 30 4.88 -0.19 -9.41
CA ILE A 30 3.60 -0.89 -9.50
C ILE A 30 3.00 -1.06 -8.10
N GLY A 31 1.73 -0.66 -7.95
CA GLY A 31 0.91 -1.00 -6.78
C GLY A 31 0.44 -2.45 -6.89
N ALA A 32 0.75 -3.26 -5.91
CA ALA A 32 0.33 -4.66 -5.83
C ALA A 32 0.13 -5.09 -4.38
N GLU A 33 -0.80 -6.01 -4.13
CA GLU A 33 -1.13 -6.49 -2.78
C GLU A 33 -1.08 -8.01 -2.68
N GLY A 34 -1.54 -8.73 -3.71
CA GLY A 34 -1.50 -10.19 -3.74
C GLY A 34 -0.07 -10.71 -3.93
N PRO A 35 0.35 -11.79 -3.22
CA PRO A 35 1.73 -12.28 -3.27
C PRO A 35 2.26 -12.54 -4.68
N LYS A 36 1.43 -13.10 -5.56
CA LYS A 36 1.80 -13.34 -6.97
C LYS A 36 2.08 -12.05 -7.73
N ASN A 37 1.26 -11.01 -7.52
CA ASN A 37 1.44 -9.73 -8.19
C ASN A 37 2.65 -8.98 -7.63
N VAL A 38 2.91 -9.07 -6.32
CA VAL A 38 4.13 -8.48 -5.71
C VAL A 38 5.37 -9.18 -6.25
N ALA A 39 5.38 -10.52 -6.33
CA ALA A 39 6.50 -11.26 -6.92
C ALA A 39 6.74 -10.87 -8.39
N GLN A 40 5.68 -10.76 -9.19
CA GLN A 40 5.78 -10.28 -10.59
C GLN A 40 6.29 -8.84 -10.65
N THR A 41 5.84 -7.96 -9.75
CA THR A 41 6.34 -6.59 -9.66
C THR A 41 7.85 -6.55 -9.42
N CYS A 42 8.36 -7.39 -8.52
CA CYS A 42 9.80 -7.51 -8.26
C CYS A 42 10.59 -7.97 -9.49
N GLU A 43 9.96 -8.74 -10.38
CA GLU A 43 10.59 -9.25 -11.60
C GLU A 43 10.66 -8.18 -12.72
N ILE A 44 9.56 -7.44 -12.94
CA ILE A 44 9.39 -6.61 -14.16
C ILE A 44 9.49 -5.11 -13.94
N ALA A 45 9.38 -4.62 -12.69
CA ALA A 45 9.33 -3.19 -12.38
C ALA A 45 10.63 -2.68 -11.73
N ASP A 46 10.70 -1.38 -11.52
CA ASP A 46 11.78 -0.71 -10.81
C ASP A 46 11.46 -0.51 -9.33
N GLY A 47 10.18 -0.64 -8.97
CA GLY A 47 9.76 -0.56 -7.57
C GLY A 47 8.32 -1.02 -7.33
N TRP A 48 8.01 -1.18 -6.06
CA TRP A 48 6.71 -1.58 -5.55
C TRP A 48 6.13 -0.52 -4.62
N LEU A 49 4.86 -0.19 -4.82
CA LEU A 49 4.10 0.71 -3.95
C LEU A 49 3.17 -0.13 -3.06
N PRO A 50 3.60 -0.50 -1.85
CA PRO A 50 2.75 -1.24 -0.91
C PRO A 50 1.59 -0.39 -0.40
N LEU A 51 0.46 -1.05 -0.16
CA LEU A 51 -0.65 -0.50 0.61
C LEU A 51 -0.71 -1.18 1.98
N TYR A 52 -1.00 -0.42 3.03
CA TYR A 52 -1.11 -0.94 4.41
C TYR A 52 0.10 -1.75 4.89
N TYR A 53 1.31 -1.32 4.52
CA TYR A 53 2.52 -1.98 4.97
C TYR A 53 2.76 -1.76 6.47
N SER A 54 2.93 -2.86 7.21
CA SER A 54 3.33 -2.85 8.62
C SER A 54 4.76 -3.38 8.76
N PRO A 55 5.68 -2.62 9.36
CA PRO A 55 7.04 -3.09 9.63
C PRO A 55 7.07 -4.20 10.70
N TYR A 56 5.97 -4.38 11.44
CA TYR A 56 5.82 -5.42 12.46
C TYR A 56 5.33 -6.77 11.90
N ARG A 57 4.94 -6.80 10.59
CA ARG A 57 4.39 -7.97 9.88
C ARG A 57 5.10 -8.22 8.57
N GLN A 58 6.43 -8.12 8.60
CA GLN A 58 7.26 -8.25 7.39
C GLN A 58 7.18 -9.62 6.73
N ASP A 59 6.86 -10.66 7.50
CA ASP A 59 6.66 -12.04 7.04
C ASP A 59 5.59 -12.17 5.95
N VAL A 60 4.59 -11.27 5.93
CA VAL A 60 3.55 -11.23 4.88
C VAL A 60 4.15 -11.10 3.47
N TYR A 61 5.30 -10.41 3.35
CA TYR A 61 5.93 -10.11 2.06
C TYR A 61 7.38 -10.56 1.92
N SER A 62 8.07 -10.94 3.01
CA SER A 62 9.50 -11.20 3.02
C SER A 62 9.95 -12.21 1.96
N GLU A 63 9.20 -13.30 1.79
CA GLU A 63 9.51 -14.32 0.78
C GLU A 63 9.38 -13.77 -0.65
N VAL A 64 8.26 -13.07 -0.95
CA VAL A 64 7.96 -12.62 -2.32
C VAL A 64 8.85 -11.49 -2.79
N ILE A 65 9.40 -10.68 -1.87
CA ILE A 65 10.33 -9.59 -2.21
C ILE A 65 11.81 -10.01 -2.11
N SER A 66 12.10 -11.25 -1.73
CA SER A 66 13.48 -11.73 -1.55
C SER A 66 14.30 -11.73 -2.84
N ASN A 67 13.66 -11.93 -3.99
CA ASN A 67 14.29 -11.99 -5.30
C ASN A 67 14.35 -10.66 -6.06
N ARG A 68 14.04 -9.54 -5.39
CA ARG A 68 14.11 -8.22 -6.01
C ARG A 68 15.56 -7.82 -6.35
N LYS A 69 15.72 -6.96 -7.35
CA LYS A 69 17.03 -6.36 -7.70
C LYS A 69 17.54 -5.50 -6.54
N ASP A 70 18.85 -5.33 -6.40
CA ASP A 70 19.45 -4.42 -5.41
C ASP A 70 19.00 -2.98 -5.58
N SER A 71 18.72 -2.55 -6.82
CA SER A 71 18.22 -1.21 -7.15
C SER A 71 16.69 -1.07 -7.05
N PHE A 72 16.00 -2.09 -6.54
CA PHE A 72 14.54 -2.07 -6.46
C PHE A 72 14.05 -1.21 -5.29
N GLU A 73 13.20 -0.25 -5.60
CA GLU A 73 12.68 0.71 -4.63
C GLU A 73 11.32 0.25 -4.04
N ILE A 74 11.13 0.53 -2.76
CA ILE A 74 9.85 0.27 -2.06
C ILE A 74 9.41 1.56 -1.36
N PRO A 75 8.88 2.54 -2.10
CA PRO A 75 8.35 3.76 -1.49
C PRO A 75 6.98 3.50 -0.86
N LEU A 76 6.83 3.93 0.38
CA LEU A 76 5.61 3.80 1.16
C LEU A 76 4.94 5.17 1.35
N ASN A 77 3.66 5.26 1.01
CA ASN A 77 2.85 6.42 1.36
C ASN A 77 2.49 6.35 2.85
N MET A 78 3.04 7.25 3.63
CA MET A 78 2.91 7.27 5.09
C MET A 78 1.99 8.40 5.54
N ILE A 79 0.99 8.05 6.34
CA ILE A 79 0.16 9.01 7.06
C ILE A 79 0.88 9.36 8.36
N VAL A 80 1.22 10.64 8.52
CA VAL A 80 1.81 11.19 9.73
C VAL A 80 0.82 12.18 10.34
N ASN A 81 0.55 12.04 11.64
CA ASN A 81 -0.32 12.96 12.37
C ASN A 81 0.22 13.19 13.79
N VAL A 82 0.77 14.38 14.01
CA VAL A 82 1.27 14.79 15.33
C VAL A 82 0.08 15.21 16.20
N THR A 83 -0.19 14.44 17.26
CA THR A 83 -1.31 14.67 18.16
C THR A 83 -1.07 13.99 19.52
N ASP A 84 -1.67 14.53 20.57
CA ASP A 84 -1.68 13.88 21.90
C ASP A 84 -2.86 12.91 22.05
N ASP A 85 -3.89 13.01 21.19
CA ASP A 85 -5.05 12.12 21.15
C ASP A 85 -4.92 11.13 19.99
N ILE A 86 -4.34 9.97 20.26
CA ILE A 86 -4.08 8.93 19.27
C ILE A 86 -5.39 8.40 18.67
N GLU A 87 -6.43 8.15 19.46
CA GLU A 87 -7.69 7.58 18.96
C GLU A 87 -8.38 8.53 17.97
N THR A 88 -8.45 9.81 18.30
CA THR A 88 -8.96 10.82 17.35
C THR A 88 -8.03 10.94 16.13
N GLY A 89 -6.73 10.84 16.32
CA GLY A 89 -5.74 10.89 15.25
C GLY A 89 -5.83 9.73 14.27
N LEU A 90 -6.24 8.55 14.73
CA LEU A 90 -6.44 7.36 13.89
C LEU A 90 -7.79 7.34 13.14
N LEU A 91 -8.76 8.16 13.52
CA LEU A 91 -10.11 8.13 12.93
C LEU A 91 -10.13 8.29 11.41
N PRO A 92 -9.41 9.23 10.77
CA PRO A 92 -9.37 9.35 9.32
C PRO A 92 -8.81 8.07 8.64
N ILE A 93 -7.88 7.38 9.30
CA ILE A 93 -7.30 6.14 8.81
C ILE A 93 -8.33 5.03 8.88
N LYS A 94 -9.06 4.89 10.01
CA LYS A 94 -10.15 3.94 10.18
C LYS A 94 -11.24 4.14 9.10
N MET A 95 -11.59 5.39 8.80
CA MET A 95 -12.57 5.72 7.73
C MET A 95 -12.08 5.24 6.36
N SER A 96 -10.83 5.49 6.02
CA SER A 96 -10.22 5.04 4.77
C SER A 96 -10.17 3.51 4.67
N ILE A 97 -9.73 2.84 5.74
CA ILE A 97 -9.66 1.37 5.80
C ILE A 97 -11.06 0.76 5.65
N ALA A 98 -12.06 1.27 6.36
CA ALA A 98 -13.43 0.78 6.24
C ALA A 98 -13.96 0.89 4.80
N LEU A 99 -13.63 1.97 4.08
CA LEU A 99 -13.98 2.14 2.68
C LEU A 99 -13.27 1.11 1.78
N TYR A 100 -11.97 0.93 1.93
CA TYR A 100 -11.18 0.02 1.10
C TYR A 100 -11.54 -1.45 1.38
N ILE A 101 -11.58 -1.85 2.64
CA ILE A 101 -11.92 -3.20 3.07
C ILE A 101 -13.39 -3.52 2.75
N GLY A 102 -14.29 -2.56 3.00
CA GLY A 102 -15.74 -2.78 2.86
C GLY A 102 -16.29 -2.50 1.46
N GLY A 103 -15.79 -1.47 0.78
CA GLY A 103 -16.46 -0.89 -0.40
C GLY A 103 -15.73 -0.99 -1.73
N MET A 104 -14.42 -1.26 -1.75
CA MET A 104 -13.62 -1.20 -2.98
C MET A 104 -13.55 -2.52 -3.76
N GLY A 105 -14.34 -3.52 -3.38
CA GLY A 105 -14.38 -4.81 -4.07
C GLY A 105 -15.71 -5.53 -3.87
N ALA A 106 -15.94 -6.58 -4.66
CA ALA A 106 -17.09 -7.45 -4.48
C ALA A 106 -16.92 -8.32 -3.23
N LYS A 107 -18.04 -8.75 -2.64
CA LYS A 107 -18.04 -9.72 -1.54
C LYS A 107 -17.26 -10.97 -1.95
N GLY A 108 -16.25 -11.34 -1.16
CA GLY A 108 -15.38 -12.49 -1.43
C GLY A 108 -14.32 -12.28 -2.53
N LYS A 109 -14.17 -11.06 -3.09
CA LYS A 109 -13.12 -10.69 -4.06
C LYS A 109 -12.66 -9.25 -3.82
N ASN A 110 -12.11 -9.00 -2.65
CA ASN A 110 -11.54 -7.70 -2.30
C ASN A 110 -10.09 -7.91 -1.86
N PHE A 111 -9.14 -7.42 -2.65
CA PHE A 111 -7.70 -7.58 -2.38
C PHE A 111 -7.29 -6.95 -1.05
N HIS A 112 -7.92 -5.84 -0.67
CA HIS A 112 -7.64 -5.17 0.60
C HIS A 112 -8.12 -5.99 1.79
N THR A 113 -9.31 -6.64 1.69
CA THR A 113 -9.80 -7.59 2.70
C THR A 113 -8.85 -8.78 2.84
N GLU A 114 -8.37 -9.32 1.71
CA GLU A 114 -7.41 -10.42 1.71
C GLU A 114 -6.07 -10.01 2.31
N LEU A 115 -5.59 -8.78 2.04
CA LEU A 115 -4.37 -8.26 2.64
C LEU A 115 -4.50 -8.14 4.16
N MET A 116 -5.54 -7.49 4.65
CA MET A 116 -5.79 -7.35 6.08
C MET A 116 -5.89 -8.71 6.78
N SER A 117 -6.52 -9.70 6.11
CA SER A 117 -6.61 -11.08 6.61
C SER A 117 -5.23 -11.74 6.72
N ARG A 118 -4.37 -11.59 5.71
CA ARG A 118 -2.98 -12.10 5.76
C ARG A 118 -2.15 -11.45 6.86
N MET A 119 -2.48 -10.22 7.22
CA MET A 119 -1.86 -9.51 8.35
C MET A 119 -2.39 -9.98 9.72
N GLY A 120 -3.26 -11.01 9.76
CA GLY A 120 -3.77 -11.60 11.00
C GLY A 120 -5.06 -11.00 11.53
N PHE A 121 -5.75 -10.17 10.74
CA PHE A 121 -7.01 -9.50 11.10
C PHE A 121 -8.19 -10.03 10.25
N GLU A 122 -8.26 -11.34 10.02
CA GLU A 122 -9.27 -11.96 9.14
C GLU A 122 -10.71 -11.75 9.66
N ALA A 123 -10.92 -11.92 10.96
CA ALA A 123 -12.24 -11.76 11.56
C ALA A 123 -12.74 -10.31 11.46
N GLU A 124 -11.86 -9.36 11.72
CA GLU A 124 -12.15 -7.93 11.64
C GLU A 124 -12.37 -7.50 10.19
N ALA A 125 -11.53 -7.94 9.26
CA ALA A 125 -11.68 -7.65 7.83
C ALA A 125 -13.04 -8.12 7.31
N LYS A 126 -13.44 -9.34 7.66
CA LYS A 126 -14.76 -9.87 7.31
C LYS A 126 -15.89 -9.05 7.92
N ARG A 127 -15.80 -8.71 9.21
CA ARG A 127 -16.79 -7.92 9.92
C ARG A 127 -16.96 -6.53 9.29
N ILE A 128 -15.87 -5.85 9.01
CA ILE A 128 -15.87 -4.54 8.35
C ILE A 128 -16.59 -4.62 7.00
N GLN A 129 -16.24 -5.62 6.17
CA GLN A 129 -16.86 -5.81 4.87
C GLN A 129 -18.37 -6.08 4.98
N ASP A 130 -18.79 -6.98 5.86
CA ASP A 130 -20.20 -7.32 6.03
C ASP A 130 -21.00 -6.08 6.48
N LEU A 131 -20.54 -5.34 7.49
CA LEU A 131 -21.21 -4.12 7.98
C LEU A 131 -21.27 -3.03 6.90
N PHE A 132 -20.20 -2.83 6.15
CA PHE A 132 -20.14 -1.81 5.11
C PHE A 132 -21.14 -2.12 3.97
N LEU A 133 -21.22 -3.38 3.53
CA LEU A 133 -22.15 -3.83 2.50
C LEU A 133 -23.62 -3.81 2.97
N GLU A 134 -23.86 -3.93 4.27
CA GLU A 134 -25.17 -3.71 4.88
C GLU A 134 -25.56 -2.22 5.00
N GLY A 135 -24.67 -1.30 4.62
CA GLY A 135 -24.90 0.14 4.76
C GLY A 135 -24.59 0.71 6.15
N LYS A 136 -24.12 -0.09 7.09
CA LYS A 136 -23.78 0.27 8.47
C LYS A 136 -22.37 0.84 8.56
N ARG A 137 -22.15 1.98 7.86
CA ARG A 137 -20.81 2.55 7.67
C ARG A 137 -20.13 2.95 8.96
N GLU A 138 -20.87 3.54 9.90
CA GLU A 138 -20.32 3.98 11.20
C GLU A 138 -19.86 2.77 12.03
N GLU A 139 -20.64 1.69 12.04
CA GLU A 139 -20.28 0.45 12.71
C GLU A 139 -19.07 -0.23 12.04
N ALA A 140 -18.98 -0.17 10.71
CA ALA A 140 -17.82 -0.66 9.96
C ALA A 140 -16.54 0.11 10.34
N ILE A 141 -16.60 1.44 10.41
CA ILE A 141 -15.48 2.30 10.85
C ILE A 141 -15.09 1.97 12.29
N ALA A 142 -16.06 1.86 13.19
CA ALA A 142 -15.81 1.51 14.60
C ALA A 142 -15.21 0.09 14.78
N SER A 143 -15.43 -0.80 13.80
CA SER A 143 -14.89 -2.16 13.81
C SER A 143 -13.44 -2.25 13.31
N VAL A 144 -12.86 -1.16 12.77
CA VAL A 144 -11.46 -1.14 12.35
C VAL A 144 -10.56 -1.11 13.59
N PRO A 145 -9.66 -2.10 13.79
CA PRO A 145 -8.78 -2.14 14.96
C PRO A 145 -7.82 -0.95 14.99
N SER A 146 -7.69 -0.30 16.15
CA SER A 146 -6.70 0.76 16.36
C SER A 146 -5.28 0.26 16.14
N ASP A 147 -4.98 -0.97 16.59
CA ASP A 147 -3.66 -1.58 16.42
C ASP A 147 -3.28 -1.71 14.93
N PHE A 148 -4.21 -2.14 14.08
CA PHE A 148 -3.96 -2.21 12.64
C PHE A 148 -3.66 -0.84 12.04
N CYS A 149 -4.47 0.18 12.39
CA CYS A 149 -4.25 1.55 11.93
C CYS A 149 -2.90 2.11 12.40
N ASP A 150 -2.57 1.83 13.65
CA ASP A 150 -1.34 2.31 14.27
C ASP A 150 -0.10 1.66 13.64
N GLU A 151 -0.14 0.36 13.35
CA GLU A 151 0.98 -0.35 12.70
C GLU A 151 1.34 0.21 11.29
N ILE A 152 0.37 0.76 10.57
CA ILE A 152 0.53 1.24 9.19
C ILE A 152 0.65 2.76 9.08
N SER A 153 0.79 3.46 10.21
CA SER A 153 0.86 4.93 10.25
C SER A 153 1.77 5.42 11.37
N LEU A 154 2.06 6.71 11.36
CA LEU A 154 2.82 7.41 12.41
C LEU A 154 1.92 8.46 13.06
N VAL A 155 1.20 8.06 14.11
CA VAL A 155 0.26 8.92 14.84
C VAL A 155 0.66 9.01 16.30
N GLY A 156 0.63 10.21 16.88
CA GLY A 156 0.92 10.47 18.28
C GLY A 156 1.82 11.68 18.49
N SER A 157 2.42 11.77 19.67
CA SER A 157 3.41 12.83 19.98
C SER A 157 4.64 12.69 19.08
N ALA A 158 5.38 13.77 18.89
CA ALA A 158 6.61 13.77 18.08
C ALA A 158 7.63 12.71 18.57
N ASP A 159 7.76 12.52 19.89
CA ASP A 159 8.66 11.52 20.44
C ASP A 159 8.20 10.10 20.10
N ARG A 160 6.89 9.81 20.25
CA ARG A 160 6.33 8.53 19.84
C ARG A 160 6.53 8.24 18.36
N ILE A 161 6.33 9.23 17.51
CA ILE A 161 6.53 9.09 16.06
C ILE A 161 8.00 8.77 15.76
N ARG A 162 8.94 9.47 16.42
CA ARG A 162 10.39 9.23 16.26
C ARG A 162 10.78 7.82 16.66
N ASP A 163 10.28 7.33 17.78
CA ASP A 163 10.57 5.98 18.27
C ASP A 163 10.02 4.91 17.32
N ARG A 164 8.85 5.13 16.73
CA ARG A 164 8.20 4.19 15.81
C ARG A 164 8.81 4.23 14.40
N LEU A 165 9.39 5.36 14.00
CA LEU A 165 10.04 5.52 12.70
C LEU A 165 11.16 4.49 12.53
N GLN A 166 11.88 4.15 13.60
CA GLN A 166 12.95 3.16 13.57
C GLN A 166 12.50 1.81 13.01
N ALA A 167 11.27 1.36 13.29
CA ALA A 167 10.77 0.10 12.73
C ALA A 167 10.62 0.13 11.21
N PHE A 168 10.29 1.30 10.63
CA PHE A 168 10.26 1.48 9.19
C PHE A 168 11.66 1.56 8.59
N GLU A 169 12.62 2.20 9.27
CA GLU A 169 14.03 2.25 8.85
C GLU A 169 14.67 0.86 8.86
N ASP A 170 14.29 -0.01 9.80
CA ASP A 170 14.77 -1.39 9.90
C ASP A 170 14.05 -2.35 8.92
N SER A 171 13.10 -1.84 8.14
CA SER A 171 12.31 -2.61 7.18
C SER A 171 12.86 -2.50 5.75
N PRO A 172 12.37 -3.29 4.78
CA PRO A 172 12.73 -3.17 3.37
C PRO A 172 12.25 -1.88 2.67
N ILE A 173 11.54 -1.00 3.36
CA ILE A 173 11.08 0.27 2.79
C ILE A 173 12.29 1.16 2.46
N THR A 174 12.32 1.71 1.24
CA THR A 174 13.44 2.54 0.78
C THR A 174 13.15 4.04 0.85
N MET A 175 11.88 4.41 0.93
CA MET A 175 11.44 5.81 0.95
C MET A 175 10.09 5.94 1.65
N LEU A 176 9.92 6.99 2.45
CA LEU A 176 8.63 7.40 3.00
C LEU A 176 8.13 8.65 2.25
N ASN A 177 6.99 8.51 1.57
CA ASN A 177 6.26 9.63 0.98
C ASN A 177 5.30 10.19 2.03
N ILE A 178 5.66 11.30 2.63
CA ILE A 178 4.89 11.93 3.69
C ILE A 178 3.99 13.02 3.10
N SER A 179 2.69 12.96 3.41
CA SER A 179 1.77 14.04 3.13
C SER A 179 1.60 14.91 4.37
N ALA A 180 2.11 16.12 4.34
CA ALA A 180 1.91 17.12 5.37
C ALA A 180 0.91 18.19 4.91
N ARG A 181 0.09 18.71 5.84
CA ARG A 181 -0.88 19.77 5.53
C ARG A 181 -0.22 21.14 5.47
N THR A 182 0.84 21.31 6.24
CA THR A 182 1.62 22.55 6.31
C THR A 182 3.11 22.26 6.30
N PRO A 183 3.97 23.21 5.86
CA PRO A 183 5.41 23.06 5.96
C PRO A 183 5.94 22.88 7.39
N ASP A 184 5.20 23.34 8.39
CA ASP A 184 5.61 23.23 9.80
C ASP A 184 5.42 21.82 10.35
N GLU A 185 4.52 21.02 9.79
CA GLU A 185 4.35 19.58 10.12
C GLU A 185 5.53 18.72 9.65
N LEU A 186 6.42 19.25 8.81
CA LEU A 186 7.62 18.56 8.29
C LEU A 186 8.89 18.88 9.09
N ARG A 187 8.81 19.69 10.15
CA ARG A 187 9.92 20.11 11.02
C ARG A 187 9.90 19.39 12.35
#